data_d27bc8fdbe34960a4c9f9a423e3cb38d
#
_entry.id   d27bc8fdbe34960a4c9f9a423e3cb38d
#
_cell.length_a   1.000
_cell.length_b   1.000
_cell.length_c   1.000
_cell.angle_alpha   90.00
_cell.angle_beta   90.00
_cell.angle_gamma   90.00
#
_symmetry.space_group_name_H-M   'P 1'
#
loop_
_entity.id
_entity.type
_entity.pdbx_description
1 polymer ?
#
loop_
_entity_poly.entity_id
_entity_poly.type
_entity_poly.pdbx_seq_one_letter_code
_entity_poly.pdbx_strand_id
1 'polypeptide(L)'
;MTSFGGPDALGFADLTEPVVGPGQSAVSVRAVALGPWDLRATEGYFVAIGGSSVFPQVQGWDFAGETDDGRRALGFVAQPWMGVGSLAERIVVPSQVLAELPDELGWADASALPVCSLAARLLVEGARLSDGDVVVVTGAAGMVGGFAVQLARAEGARVIAAVRGSDAEEARRLGSDVVVSTGPDMADLVRGLHPSGADACLDTLGLGAPALECVRPGGRFLTTVPEAVPEPARDVAPEAVQVQPDPGPLGDLARRAAEGELTVRIAEALPWKDFRRGYELLAGGGLHGKVVLTL
;
A
#
# COMPACT_ATOMS: atom_id res chain seq x y z
N MET A 1 22.57 -3.37 -0.31
CA MET A 1 22.92 -2.21 0.53
C MET A 1 23.92 -2.63 1.60
N THR A 2 25.00 -1.86 1.80
CA THR A 2 26.07 -2.18 2.78
C THR A 2 26.14 -1.19 3.97
N SER A 3 25.34 -0.14 3.91
CA SER A 3 25.15 0.86 4.98
C SER A 3 23.83 1.59 4.75
N PHE A 4 23.29 2.24 5.76
CA PHE A 4 22.26 3.24 5.54
C PHE A 4 22.85 4.48 4.88
N GLY A 5 22.05 5.25 4.16
CA GLY A 5 22.50 6.44 3.43
C GLY A 5 21.58 6.82 2.27
N GLY A 6 20.34 6.32 2.29
CA GLY A 6 19.38 6.55 1.23
C GLY A 6 19.66 5.70 -0.02
N PRO A 7 19.03 6.03 -1.15
CA PRO A 7 19.16 5.26 -2.40
C PRO A 7 20.59 5.17 -2.95
N ASP A 8 21.46 6.12 -2.61
CA ASP A 8 22.87 6.13 -3.05
C ASP A 8 23.69 4.98 -2.44
N ALA A 9 23.24 4.45 -1.29
CA ALA A 9 23.86 3.30 -0.65
C ALA A 9 23.49 1.96 -1.31
N LEU A 10 22.60 1.97 -2.29
CA LEU A 10 22.20 0.78 -3.05
C LEU A 10 23.18 0.46 -4.18
N GLY A 11 23.43 -0.81 -4.39
CA GLY A 11 24.26 -1.31 -5.49
C GLY A 11 23.98 -2.78 -5.73
N PHE A 12 24.35 -3.25 -6.92
CA PHE A 12 24.33 -4.67 -7.23
C PHE A 12 25.43 -5.41 -6.48
N ALA A 13 25.15 -6.63 -6.08
CA ALA A 13 26.11 -7.54 -5.47
C ALA A 13 25.72 -8.98 -5.82
N ASP A 14 26.74 -9.81 -6.06
CA ASP A 14 26.56 -11.24 -6.15
C ASP A 14 26.45 -11.81 -4.74
N LEU A 15 25.33 -12.43 -4.44
CA LEU A 15 25.05 -13.07 -3.16
C LEU A 15 24.99 -14.59 -3.31
N THR A 16 25.27 -15.29 -2.22
CA THR A 16 25.08 -16.74 -2.19
C THR A 16 23.59 -17.05 -2.40
N GLU A 17 23.31 -18.01 -3.29
CA GLU A 17 21.94 -18.44 -3.53
C GLU A 17 21.28 -18.94 -2.24
N PRO A 18 20.07 -18.47 -1.93
CA PRO A 18 19.40 -18.83 -0.69
C PRO A 18 18.92 -20.29 -0.73
N VAL A 19 19.06 -20.98 0.39
CA VAL A 19 18.65 -22.40 0.53
C VAL A 19 17.24 -22.45 1.10
N VAL A 20 16.38 -23.27 0.46
CA VAL A 20 14.99 -23.48 0.88
C VAL A 20 14.96 -24.39 2.10
N GLY A 21 14.37 -23.88 3.19
CA GLY A 21 14.12 -24.63 4.42
C GLY A 21 12.68 -25.16 4.51
N PRO A 22 12.36 -25.93 5.57
CA PRO A 22 11.00 -26.40 5.80
C PRO A 22 10.00 -25.24 5.92
N GLY A 23 8.85 -25.33 5.23
CA GLY A 23 7.81 -24.29 5.24
C GLY A 23 8.15 -23.05 4.44
N GLN A 24 9.20 -23.10 3.63
CA GLN A 24 9.62 -22.01 2.75
C GLN A 24 9.45 -22.40 1.27
N SER A 25 9.33 -21.39 0.44
CA SER A 25 9.33 -21.49 -1.02
C SER A 25 10.36 -20.55 -1.60
N ALA A 26 11.06 -21.02 -2.63
CA ALA A 26 11.87 -20.15 -3.46
C ALA A 26 11.00 -19.53 -4.55
N VAL A 27 11.29 -18.27 -4.87
CA VAL A 27 10.60 -17.50 -5.91
C VAL A 27 11.65 -16.87 -6.82
N SER A 28 11.56 -17.15 -8.11
CA SER A 28 12.22 -16.39 -9.16
C SER A 28 11.44 -15.10 -9.38
N VAL A 29 11.96 -13.98 -8.91
CA VAL A 29 11.28 -12.68 -8.95
C VAL A 29 11.20 -12.17 -10.38
N ARG A 30 10.06 -11.66 -10.79
CA ARG A 30 9.78 -11.08 -12.10
C ARG A 30 9.52 -9.58 -12.04
N ALA A 31 8.94 -9.12 -10.94
CA ALA A 31 8.67 -7.71 -10.71
C ALA A 31 8.67 -7.38 -9.21
N VAL A 32 9.13 -6.18 -8.89
CA VAL A 32 9.16 -5.59 -7.54
C VAL A 32 8.55 -4.20 -7.62
N ALA A 33 7.55 -3.91 -6.79
CA ALA A 33 6.98 -2.58 -6.73
C ALA A 33 7.53 -1.79 -5.54
N LEU A 34 8.00 -0.59 -5.81
CA LEU A 34 8.54 0.31 -4.78
C LEU A 34 7.43 1.08 -4.07
N GLY A 35 7.57 1.25 -2.76
CA GLY A 35 6.71 2.05 -1.92
C GLY A 35 7.50 3.01 -1.02
N PRO A 36 6.84 3.97 -0.34
CA PRO A 36 7.53 4.91 0.56
C PRO A 36 8.35 4.22 1.66
N TRP A 37 7.95 3.02 2.06
CA TRP A 37 8.68 2.20 3.03
C TRP A 37 10.04 1.71 2.50
N ASP A 38 10.17 1.46 1.20
CA ASP A 38 11.45 1.09 0.59
C ASP A 38 12.45 2.24 0.71
N LEU A 39 12.01 3.48 0.48
CA LEU A 39 12.85 4.66 0.66
C LEU A 39 13.28 4.81 2.12
N ARG A 40 12.32 4.74 3.07
CA ARG A 40 12.60 4.80 4.51
C ARG A 40 13.54 3.69 4.99
N ALA A 41 13.44 2.49 4.41
CA ALA A 41 14.33 1.38 4.73
C ALA A 41 15.79 1.70 4.37
N THR A 42 16.05 2.37 3.25
CA THR A 42 17.40 2.78 2.89
C THR A 42 18.01 3.84 3.83
N GLU A 43 17.15 4.59 4.51
CA GLU A 43 17.53 5.63 5.48
C GLU A 43 17.72 5.07 6.90
N GLY A 44 17.37 3.80 7.15
CA GLY A 44 17.45 3.17 8.46
C GLY A 44 16.30 3.50 9.41
N TYR A 45 15.21 4.07 8.90
CA TYR A 45 14.04 4.47 9.70
C TYR A 45 13.52 3.33 10.60
N PHE A 46 13.49 2.11 10.10
CA PHE A 46 12.91 0.98 10.82
C PHE A 46 13.77 0.44 11.97
N VAL A 47 15.05 0.82 12.07
CA VAL A 47 15.93 0.36 13.17
C VAL A 47 15.39 0.80 14.53
N ALA A 48 14.84 2.01 14.60
CA ALA A 48 14.27 2.55 15.85
C ALA A 48 13.06 1.75 16.37
N ILE A 49 12.42 0.98 15.50
CA ILE A 49 11.23 0.16 15.83
C ILE A 49 11.50 -1.34 15.67
N GLY A 50 12.76 -1.76 15.85
CA GLY A 50 13.15 -3.16 15.90
C GLY A 50 13.53 -3.81 14.58
N GLY A 51 13.67 -3.02 13.51
CA GLY A 51 14.19 -3.50 12.24
C GLY A 51 15.70 -3.79 12.32
N SER A 52 16.17 -4.65 11.41
CA SER A 52 17.58 -5.06 11.34
C SER A 52 18.50 -3.90 10.95
N SER A 53 19.67 -3.83 11.62
CA SER A 53 20.82 -3.01 11.23
C SER A 53 21.99 -3.85 10.70
N VAL A 54 21.77 -5.14 10.44
CA VAL A 54 22.79 -6.06 9.96
C VAL A 54 22.91 -5.95 8.45
N PHE A 55 24.14 -5.84 7.95
CA PHE A 55 24.47 -5.76 6.52
C PHE A 55 25.28 -6.97 6.04
N PRO A 56 25.25 -7.31 4.74
CA PRO A 56 24.51 -6.64 3.67
C PRO A 56 23.01 -6.90 3.74
N GLN A 57 22.20 -5.94 3.25
CA GLN A 57 20.74 -6.08 3.17
C GLN A 57 20.27 -6.02 1.72
N VAL A 58 19.42 -6.94 1.32
CA VAL A 58 18.62 -6.85 0.10
C VAL A 58 17.38 -6.02 0.42
N GLN A 59 17.06 -5.05 -0.43
CA GLN A 59 15.90 -4.19 -0.29
C GLN A 59 14.68 -4.75 -1.04
N GLY A 60 13.55 -4.06 -0.94
CA GLY A 60 12.30 -4.43 -1.62
C GLY A 60 11.32 -5.18 -0.72
N TRP A 61 10.04 -4.84 -0.88
CA TRP A 61 8.94 -5.45 -0.12
C TRP A 61 8.00 -6.22 -1.03
N ASP A 62 7.23 -5.50 -1.85
CA ASP A 62 6.21 -6.06 -2.74
C ASP A 62 6.87 -6.79 -3.93
N PHE A 63 6.39 -7.99 -4.27
CA PHE A 63 6.91 -8.73 -5.40
C PHE A 63 5.86 -9.60 -6.09
N ALA A 64 6.16 -9.97 -7.33
CA ALA A 64 5.52 -11.04 -8.07
C ALA A 64 6.59 -11.89 -8.79
N GLY A 65 6.36 -13.18 -8.89
CA GLY A 65 7.32 -14.10 -9.48
C GLY A 65 6.79 -15.52 -9.59
N GLU A 66 7.69 -16.43 -9.93
CA GLU A 66 7.39 -17.84 -10.16
C GLU A 66 8.11 -18.71 -9.13
N THR A 67 7.40 -19.60 -8.49
CA THR A 67 7.96 -20.58 -7.55
C THR A 67 8.66 -21.73 -8.30
N ASP A 68 9.53 -22.46 -7.62
CA ASP A 68 10.28 -23.60 -8.24
C ASP A 68 9.38 -24.71 -8.79
N ASP A 69 8.15 -24.84 -8.28
CA ASP A 69 7.15 -25.78 -8.79
C ASP A 69 6.30 -25.17 -9.93
N GLY A 70 6.69 -24.01 -10.46
CA GLY A 70 6.09 -23.38 -11.64
C GLY A 70 4.80 -22.60 -11.36
N ARG A 71 4.42 -22.37 -10.09
CA ARG A 71 3.25 -21.56 -9.76
C ARG A 71 3.58 -20.08 -9.84
N ARG A 72 2.68 -19.31 -10.41
CA ARG A 72 2.73 -17.86 -10.36
C ARG A 72 2.26 -17.37 -8.99
N ALA A 73 3.02 -16.48 -8.38
CA ALA A 73 2.75 -15.99 -7.03
C ALA A 73 3.05 -14.51 -6.88
N LEU A 74 2.36 -13.89 -5.92
CA LEU A 74 2.64 -12.55 -5.46
C LEU A 74 2.64 -12.52 -3.94
N GLY A 75 3.29 -11.52 -3.37
CA GLY A 75 3.35 -11.33 -1.93
C GLY A 75 4.19 -10.13 -1.54
N PHE A 76 4.36 -9.97 -0.25
CA PHE A 76 5.34 -9.00 0.25
C PHE A 76 6.12 -9.56 1.44
N VAL A 77 7.29 -9.01 1.66
CA VAL A 77 8.13 -9.27 2.83
C VAL A 77 8.36 -7.98 3.59
N ALA A 78 8.17 -8.03 4.89
CA ALA A 78 8.53 -6.91 5.77
C ALA A 78 10.05 -6.94 6.01
N GLN A 79 10.82 -6.53 5.00
CA GLN A 79 12.26 -6.73 4.85
C GLN A 79 13.05 -6.41 6.14
N PRO A 80 12.81 -5.27 6.85
CA PRO A 80 13.61 -4.94 8.03
C PRO A 80 13.50 -5.94 9.18
N TRP A 81 12.41 -6.71 9.25
CA TRP A 81 12.17 -7.71 10.30
C TRP A 81 12.37 -9.13 9.82
N MET A 82 12.07 -9.41 8.56
CA MET A 82 12.18 -10.75 8.00
C MET A 82 13.60 -11.07 7.50
N GLY A 83 14.44 -10.05 7.31
CA GLY A 83 15.81 -10.22 6.80
C GLY A 83 15.88 -10.63 5.33
N VAL A 84 14.74 -10.64 4.62
CA VAL A 84 14.63 -10.96 3.20
C VAL A 84 14.09 -9.74 2.47
N GLY A 85 14.77 -9.31 1.41
CA GLY A 85 14.28 -8.28 0.50
C GLY A 85 13.91 -8.88 -0.85
N SER A 86 12.92 -8.28 -1.50
CA SER A 86 12.40 -8.80 -2.77
C SER A 86 13.21 -8.35 -4.00
N LEU A 87 14.10 -7.36 -3.87
CA LEU A 87 14.89 -6.85 -4.99
C LEU A 87 16.13 -7.73 -5.23
N ALA A 88 15.88 -8.96 -5.67
CA ALA A 88 16.85 -9.96 -6.04
C ALA A 88 16.23 -10.89 -7.09
N GLU A 89 17.07 -11.55 -7.91
CA GLU A 89 16.60 -12.49 -8.94
C GLU A 89 15.88 -13.70 -8.34
N ARG A 90 16.31 -14.12 -7.14
CA ARG A 90 15.74 -15.24 -6.40
C ARG A 90 15.69 -14.95 -4.92
N ILE A 91 14.54 -15.22 -4.32
CA ILE A 91 14.31 -15.08 -2.88
C ILE A 91 13.75 -16.38 -2.30
N VAL A 92 13.98 -16.59 -1.01
CA VAL A 92 13.32 -17.65 -0.23
C VAL A 92 12.48 -17.00 0.86
N VAL A 93 11.21 -17.33 0.86
CA VAL A 93 10.22 -16.72 1.77
C VAL A 93 9.39 -17.80 2.47
N PRO A 94 8.79 -17.53 3.63
CA PRO A 94 7.79 -18.43 4.18
C PRO A 94 6.66 -18.66 3.17
N SER A 95 6.29 -19.92 2.90
CA SER A 95 5.27 -20.25 1.89
C SER A 95 3.91 -19.57 2.18
N GLN A 96 3.65 -19.28 3.45
CA GLN A 96 2.44 -18.63 3.91
C GLN A 96 2.31 -17.14 3.56
N VAL A 97 3.35 -16.52 2.99
CA VAL A 97 3.24 -15.12 2.51
C VAL A 97 2.86 -15.04 1.03
N LEU A 98 2.82 -16.16 0.35
CA LEU A 98 2.57 -16.27 -1.10
C LEU A 98 1.08 -16.45 -1.38
N ALA A 99 0.50 -15.54 -2.13
CA ALA A 99 -0.80 -15.70 -2.75
C ALA A 99 -0.66 -16.20 -4.19
N GLU A 100 -1.65 -16.95 -4.66
CA GLU A 100 -1.74 -17.37 -6.06
C GLU A 100 -2.00 -16.17 -6.96
N LEU A 101 -1.29 -16.11 -8.08
CA LEU A 101 -1.43 -15.07 -9.08
C LEU A 101 -2.16 -15.60 -10.31
N PRO A 102 -3.35 -15.05 -10.66
CA PRO A 102 -4.06 -15.40 -11.89
C PRO A 102 -3.21 -15.18 -13.15
N ASP A 103 -3.41 -16.01 -14.16
CA ASP A 103 -2.63 -15.97 -15.40
C ASP A 103 -2.87 -14.69 -16.20
N GLU A 104 -4.05 -14.10 -16.08
CA GLU A 104 -4.47 -12.89 -16.77
C GLU A 104 -3.79 -11.63 -16.23
N LEU A 105 -3.27 -11.67 -14.99
CA LEU A 105 -2.64 -10.49 -14.39
C LEU A 105 -1.13 -10.48 -14.67
N GLY A 106 -0.63 -9.39 -15.27
CA GLY A 106 0.79 -9.20 -15.56
C GLY A 106 1.65 -9.08 -14.29
N TRP A 107 2.94 -9.42 -14.40
CA TRP A 107 3.87 -9.37 -13.26
C TRP A 107 3.97 -7.98 -12.62
N ALA A 108 3.98 -6.93 -13.45
CA ALA A 108 4.06 -5.55 -12.97
C ALA A 108 2.83 -5.18 -12.15
N ASP A 109 1.62 -5.43 -12.66
CA ASP A 109 0.36 -5.16 -11.94
C ASP A 109 0.29 -5.99 -10.67
N ALA A 110 0.64 -7.27 -10.75
CA ALA A 110 0.67 -8.18 -9.61
C ALA A 110 1.58 -7.67 -8.48
N SER A 111 2.80 -7.22 -8.81
CA SER A 111 3.74 -6.69 -7.81
C SER A 111 3.23 -5.40 -7.15
N ALA A 112 2.37 -4.64 -7.80
CA ALA A 112 1.84 -3.37 -7.29
C ALA A 112 0.68 -3.53 -6.29
N LEU A 113 0.15 -4.74 -6.11
CA LEU A 113 -0.99 -5.02 -5.24
C LEU A 113 -0.62 -5.12 -3.76
N PRO A 114 0.34 -5.97 -3.31
CA PRO A 114 0.33 -6.58 -1.99
C PRO A 114 0.11 -5.60 -0.83
N VAL A 115 1.08 -4.79 -0.47
CA VAL A 115 0.97 -3.93 0.72
C VAL A 115 -0.17 -2.93 0.59
N CYS A 116 -0.31 -2.26 -0.56
CA CYS A 116 -1.29 -1.19 -0.71
C CYS A 116 -2.73 -1.68 -0.73
N SER A 117 -3.01 -2.79 -1.42
CA SER A 117 -4.38 -3.32 -1.50
C SER A 117 -4.81 -3.96 -0.18
N LEU A 118 -3.91 -4.68 0.51
CA LEU A 118 -4.18 -5.22 1.83
C LEU A 118 -4.41 -4.10 2.87
N ALA A 119 -3.62 -3.01 2.82
CA ALA A 119 -3.85 -1.85 3.68
C ALA A 119 -5.24 -1.25 3.45
N ALA A 120 -5.61 -1.03 2.20
CA ALA A 120 -6.91 -0.48 1.83
C ALA A 120 -8.05 -1.40 2.27
N ARG A 121 -7.90 -2.71 2.10
CA ARG A 121 -8.87 -3.69 2.58
C ARG A 121 -9.06 -3.60 4.09
N LEU A 122 -7.97 -3.58 4.88
CA LEU A 122 -8.05 -3.47 6.34
C LEU A 122 -8.75 -2.18 6.79
N LEU A 123 -8.50 -1.06 6.09
CA LEU A 123 -9.21 0.21 6.36
C LEU A 123 -10.72 0.06 6.13
N VAL A 124 -11.13 -0.53 5.01
CA VAL A 124 -12.54 -0.69 4.65
C VAL A 124 -13.24 -1.68 5.57
N GLU A 125 -12.64 -2.82 5.88
CA GLU A 125 -13.17 -3.81 6.83
C GLU A 125 -13.32 -3.22 8.24
N GLY A 126 -12.30 -2.48 8.73
CA GLY A 126 -12.36 -1.82 10.03
C GLY A 126 -13.41 -0.72 10.10
N ALA A 127 -13.71 -0.07 8.99
CA ALA A 127 -14.77 0.92 8.90
C ALA A 127 -16.17 0.31 9.02
N ARG A 128 -16.35 -0.98 8.73
CA ARG A 128 -17.62 -1.72 8.83
C ARG A 128 -18.75 -0.97 8.10
N LEU A 129 -18.48 -0.60 6.87
CA LEU A 129 -19.40 0.17 6.04
C LEU A 129 -20.68 -0.64 5.73
N SER A 130 -21.78 0.08 5.65
CA SER A 130 -23.08 -0.42 5.17
C SER A 130 -23.44 0.28 3.87
N ASP A 131 -24.35 -0.30 3.11
CA ASP A 131 -24.88 0.32 1.88
C ASP A 131 -25.45 1.72 2.18
N GLY A 132 -24.98 2.71 1.42
CA GLY A 132 -25.34 4.12 1.57
C GLY A 132 -24.55 4.91 2.60
N ASP A 133 -23.69 4.29 3.43
CA ASP A 133 -22.80 5.01 4.33
C ASP A 133 -21.88 5.98 3.57
N VAL A 134 -21.55 7.09 4.21
CA VAL A 134 -20.65 8.10 3.67
C VAL A 134 -19.26 7.92 4.26
N VAL A 135 -18.27 7.75 3.41
CA VAL A 135 -16.87 7.59 3.81
C VAL A 135 -15.96 8.65 3.21
N VAL A 136 -15.16 9.29 4.04
CA VAL A 136 -14.07 10.17 3.59
C VAL A 136 -12.80 9.34 3.41
N VAL A 137 -12.14 9.47 2.25
CA VAL A 137 -10.83 8.86 2.00
C VAL A 137 -9.83 9.97 1.76
N THR A 138 -8.87 10.17 2.68
CA THR A 138 -7.78 11.11 2.46
C THR A 138 -6.73 10.48 1.54
N GLY A 139 -6.09 11.28 0.67
CA GLY A 139 -5.11 10.74 -0.28
C GLY A 139 -5.69 9.76 -1.29
N ALA A 140 -6.96 9.93 -1.66
CA ALA A 140 -7.72 9.03 -2.54
C ALA A 140 -7.08 8.81 -3.93
N ALA A 141 -6.22 9.71 -4.40
CA ALA A 141 -5.46 9.55 -5.64
C ALA A 141 -4.16 8.74 -5.47
N GLY A 142 -3.71 8.48 -4.22
CA GLY A 142 -2.57 7.61 -3.93
C GLY A 142 -2.91 6.12 -4.07
N MET A 143 -1.91 5.24 -3.92
CA MET A 143 -2.15 3.80 -4.11
C MET A 143 -3.12 3.21 -3.07
N VAL A 144 -2.86 3.41 -1.78
CA VAL A 144 -3.74 2.89 -0.71
C VAL A 144 -5.11 3.55 -0.80
N GLY A 145 -5.15 4.89 -0.88
CA GLY A 145 -6.41 5.63 -0.98
C GLY A 145 -7.22 5.24 -2.21
N GLY A 146 -6.58 5.05 -3.36
CA GLY A 146 -7.26 4.63 -4.59
C GLY A 146 -7.85 3.22 -4.53
N PHE A 147 -7.18 2.28 -3.86
CA PHE A 147 -7.78 0.97 -3.57
C PHE A 147 -8.91 1.10 -2.55
N ALA A 148 -8.75 1.94 -1.52
CA ALA A 148 -9.79 2.15 -0.51
C ALA A 148 -11.08 2.75 -1.13
N VAL A 149 -10.97 3.70 -2.07
CA VAL A 149 -12.10 4.23 -2.84
C VAL A 149 -12.85 3.11 -3.55
N GLN A 150 -12.13 2.28 -4.32
CA GLN A 150 -12.72 1.20 -5.10
C GLN A 150 -13.38 0.14 -4.21
N LEU A 151 -12.72 -0.26 -3.12
CA LEU A 151 -13.23 -1.25 -2.19
C LEU A 151 -14.45 -0.72 -1.42
N ALA A 152 -14.41 0.53 -0.91
CA ALA A 152 -15.54 1.13 -0.22
C ALA A 152 -16.79 1.25 -1.11
N ARG A 153 -16.58 1.60 -2.39
CA ARG A 153 -17.67 1.59 -3.37
C ARG A 153 -18.26 0.21 -3.60
N ALA A 154 -17.44 -0.81 -3.64
CA ALA A 154 -17.92 -2.19 -3.76
C ALA A 154 -18.78 -2.65 -2.57
N GLU A 155 -18.57 -2.06 -1.38
CA GLU A 155 -19.42 -2.24 -0.20
C GLU A 155 -20.71 -1.36 -0.25
N GLY A 156 -20.95 -0.61 -1.32
CA GLY A 156 -22.11 0.27 -1.48
C GLY A 156 -21.98 1.64 -0.82
N ALA A 157 -20.81 2.00 -0.29
CA ALA A 157 -20.61 3.30 0.34
C ALA A 157 -20.51 4.45 -0.68
N ARG A 158 -20.88 5.65 -0.25
CA ARG A 158 -20.69 6.92 -0.95
C ARG A 158 -19.35 7.52 -0.55
N VAL A 159 -18.45 7.71 -1.51
CA VAL A 159 -17.07 8.10 -1.23
C VAL A 159 -16.84 9.59 -1.48
N ILE A 160 -16.40 10.29 -0.44
CA ILE A 160 -15.85 11.65 -0.52
C ILE A 160 -14.32 11.52 -0.55
N ALA A 161 -13.72 11.81 -1.68
CA ALA A 161 -12.27 11.85 -1.82
C ALA A 161 -11.71 13.18 -1.33
N ALA A 162 -10.82 13.16 -0.34
CA ALA A 162 -10.07 14.32 0.09
C ALA A 162 -8.67 14.28 -0.53
N VAL A 163 -8.41 15.19 -1.48
CA VAL A 163 -7.17 15.23 -2.27
C VAL A 163 -6.73 16.67 -2.53
N ARG A 164 -5.52 16.85 -3.06
CA ARG A 164 -5.11 18.13 -3.64
C ARG A 164 -5.90 18.40 -4.92
N GLY A 165 -6.09 19.66 -5.27
CA GLY A 165 -6.84 20.01 -6.47
C GLY A 165 -6.33 19.38 -7.76
N SER A 166 -5.00 19.23 -7.90
CA SER A 166 -4.35 18.54 -9.04
C SER A 166 -4.74 17.06 -9.18
N ASP A 167 -5.17 16.43 -8.10
CA ASP A 167 -5.42 14.99 -8.02
C ASP A 167 -6.92 14.65 -8.14
N ALA A 168 -7.77 15.68 -8.33
CA ALA A 168 -9.23 15.54 -8.31
C ALA A 168 -9.78 14.66 -9.45
N GLU A 169 -9.21 14.76 -10.65
CA GLU A 169 -9.63 13.95 -11.80
C GLU A 169 -9.33 12.47 -11.56
N GLU A 170 -8.15 12.17 -11.03
CA GLU A 170 -7.76 10.80 -10.72
C GLU A 170 -8.66 10.18 -9.64
N ALA A 171 -9.00 10.93 -8.59
CA ALA A 171 -9.91 10.47 -7.56
C ALA A 171 -11.31 10.12 -8.13
N ARG A 172 -11.82 10.94 -9.06
CA ARG A 172 -13.10 10.66 -9.74
C ARG A 172 -13.01 9.42 -10.64
N ARG A 173 -11.89 9.27 -11.36
CA ARG A 173 -11.66 8.09 -12.22
C ARG A 173 -11.67 6.78 -11.42
N LEU A 174 -11.22 6.83 -10.17
CA LEU A 174 -11.23 5.69 -9.25
C LEU A 174 -12.60 5.44 -8.60
N GLY A 175 -13.59 6.27 -8.87
CA GLY A 175 -14.97 6.07 -8.47
C GLY A 175 -15.43 6.89 -7.26
N SER A 176 -14.70 7.96 -6.85
CA SER A 176 -15.23 8.85 -5.81
C SER A 176 -16.46 9.61 -6.29
N ASP A 177 -17.48 9.72 -5.44
CA ASP A 177 -18.73 10.43 -5.76
C ASP A 177 -18.54 11.95 -5.70
N VAL A 178 -17.74 12.40 -4.72
CA VAL A 178 -17.44 13.81 -4.48
C VAL A 178 -15.95 13.96 -4.19
N VAL A 179 -15.40 15.10 -4.58
CA VAL A 179 -14.01 15.48 -4.29
C VAL A 179 -14.01 16.78 -3.49
N VAL A 180 -13.28 16.77 -2.38
CA VAL A 180 -12.99 17.96 -1.56
C VAL A 180 -11.48 18.19 -1.49
N SER A 181 -11.05 19.41 -1.22
CA SER A 181 -9.63 19.69 -1.01
C SER A 181 -9.18 19.24 0.36
N THR A 182 -8.01 18.61 0.43
CA THR A 182 -7.28 18.48 1.70
C THR A 182 -6.81 19.88 2.15
N GLY A 183 -7.01 20.20 3.43
CA GLY A 183 -6.59 21.49 3.98
C GLY A 183 -7.40 21.84 5.24
N PRO A 184 -7.21 23.05 5.77
CA PRO A 184 -7.88 23.49 7.01
C PRO A 184 -9.41 23.40 6.95
N ASP A 185 -10.00 23.64 5.77
CA ASP A 185 -11.45 23.70 5.58
C ASP A 185 -12.07 22.33 5.22
N MET A 186 -11.28 21.25 5.21
CA MET A 186 -11.73 19.93 4.77
C MET A 186 -12.97 19.45 5.54
N ALA A 187 -12.97 19.58 6.85
CA ALA A 187 -14.09 19.17 7.70
C ALA A 187 -15.36 20.00 7.44
N ASP A 188 -15.23 21.29 7.17
CA ASP A 188 -16.36 22.15 6.85
C ASP A 188 -16.93 21.84 5.47
N LEU A 189 -16.07 21.52 4.49
CA LEU A 189 -16.50 21.04 3.18
C LEU A 189 -17.29 19.73 3.30
N VAL A 190 -16.81 18.78 4.10
CA VAL A 190 -17.52 17.52 4.35
C VAL A 190 -18.86 17.75 5.05
N ARG A 191 -18.93 18.62 6.08
CA ARG A 191 -20.18 18.97 6.77
C ARG A 191 -21.14 19.76 5.88
N GLY A 192 -20.64 20.54 4.93
CA GLY A 192 -21.46 21.21 3.92
C GLY A 192 -22.23 20.22 3.03
N LEU A 193 -21.65 19.04 2.80
CA LEU A 193 -22.26 17.93 2.04
C LEU A 193 -23.13 17.04 2.95
N HIS A 194 -22.63 16.76 4.16
CA HIS A 194 -23.25 15.90 5.17
C HIS A 194 -23.19 16.61 6.54
N PRO A 195 -24.23 17.31 6.96
CA PRO A 195 -24.22 18.16 8.17
C PRO A 195 -23.85 17.44 9.46
N SER A 196 -24.13 16.15 9.57
CA SER A 196 -23.74 15.32 10.73
C SER A 196 -22.27 14.87 10.70
N GLY A 197 -21.58 15.02 9.59
CA GLY A 197 -20.27 14.40 9.28
C GLY A 197 -20.42 13.05 8.58
N ALA A 198 -19.28 12.47 8.15
CA ALA A 198 -19.22 11.18 7.50
C ALA A 198 -19.34 10.02 8.51
N ASP A 199 -19.81 8.85 8.07
CA ASP A 199 -19.88 7.62 8.88
C ASP A 199 -18.50 7.07 9.21
N ALA A 200 -17.57 7.21 8.27
CA ALA A 200 -16.17 6.83 8.47
C ALA A 200 -15.18 7.78 7.78
N CYS A 201 -13.94 7.76 8.28
CA CYS A 201 -12.78 8.35 7.60
C CYS A 201 -11.64 7.32 7.51
N LEU A 202 -11.13 7.12 6.29
CA LEU A 202 -9.97 6.29 5.99
C LEU A 202 -8.80 7.24 5.71
N ASP A 203 -7.98 7.46 6.72
CA ASP A 203 -6.88 8.42 6.65
C ASP A 203 -5.59 7.77 6.14
N THR A 204 -5.35 7.86 4.84
CA THR A 204 -4.13 7.31 4.22
C THR A 204 -2.97 8.31 4.14
N LEU A 205 -3.20 9.57 4.53
CA LEU A 205 -2.17 10.61 4.57
C LEU A 205 -1.57 10.82 5.95
N GLY A 206 -2.21 10.27 7.00
CA GLY A 206 -1.79 10.54 8.38
C GLY A 206 -2.11 11.97 8.82
N LEU A 207 -3.25 12.51 8.43
CA LEU A 207 -3.69 13.85 8.84
C LEU A 207 -4.13 13.89 10.31
N GLY A 208 -4.58 12.75 10.85
CA GLY A 208 -4.95 12.63 12.25
C GLY A 208 -6.15 13.49 12.65
N ALA A 209 -5.99 14.36 13.64
CA ALA A 209 -7.08 15.16 14.19
C ALA A 209 -7.88 15.97 13.14
N PRO A 210 -7.27 16.65 12.17
CA PRO A 210 -8.02 17.31 11.08
C PRO A 210 -8.93 16.38 10.29
N ALA A 211 -8.50 15.12 10.05
CA ALA A 211 -9.33 14.15 9.36
C ALA A 211 -10.42 13.55 10.26
N LEU A 212 -10.13 13.37 11.55
CA LEU A 212 -11.15 12.97 12.53
C LEU A 212 -12.33 13.95 12.60
N GLU A 213 -12.09 15.24 12.41
CA GLU A 213 -13.15 16.26 12.39
C GLU A 213 -14.19 16.06 11.28
N CYS A 214 -13.87 15.28 10.23
CA CYS A 214 -14.83 14.92 9.18
C CYS A 214 -15.86 13.88 9.64
N VAL A 215 -15.59 13.15 10.72
CA VAL A 215 -16.40 12.00 11.18
C VAL A 215 -17.51 12.46 12.11
N ARG A 216 -18.72 11.92 11.95
CA ARG A 216 -19.85 12.14 12.88
C ARG A 216 -19.58 11.54 14.26
N PRO A 217 -20.26 11.98 15.32
CA PRO A 217 -20.21 11.32 16.61
C PRO A 217 -20.56 9.83 16.49
N GLY A 218 -19.77 8.95 17.14
CA GLY A 218 -19.93 7.50 17.09
C GLY A 218 -19.59 6.84 15.75
N GLY A 219 -19.00 7.59 14.79
CA GLY A 219 -18.52 7.05 13.52
C GLY A 219 -17.19 6.29 13.68
N ARG A 220 -16.51 6.04 12.57
CA ARG A 220 -15.25 5.29 12.52
C ARG A 220 -14.11 6.13 11.97
N PHE A 221 -12.93 5.98 12.56
CA PHE A 221 -11.70 6.58 12.04
C PHE A 221 -10.59 5.54 12.00
N LEU A 222 -10.00 5.33 10.82
CA LEU A 222 -8.90 4.41 10.62
C LEU A 222 -7.77 5.08 9.85
N THR A 223 -6.53 4.77 10.22
CA THR A 223 -5.35 5.30 9.53
C THR A 223 -4.33 4.19 9.22
N THR A 224 -3.52 4.41 8.18
CA THR A 224 -2.34 3.58 7.89
C THR A 224 -1.06 4.11 8.53
N VAL A 225 -1.15 5.23 9.28
CA VAL A 225 0.00 5.91 9.89
C VAL A 225 -0.16 5.88 11.42
N PRO A 226 0.46 4.91 12.13
CA PRO A 226 0.27 4.74 13.57
C PRO A 226 0.59 5.99 14.39
N GLU A 227 1.59 6.76 13.96
CA GLU A 227 2.03 7.97 14.65
C GLU A 227 1.03 9.13 14.50
N ALA A 228 0.07 9.00 13.58
CA ALA A 228 -0.96 10.00 13.31
C ALA A 228 -2.33 9.66 13.94
N VAL A 229 -2.42 8.59 14.75
CA VAL A 229 -3.66 8.26 15.46
C VAL A 229 -3.99 9.41 16.43
N PRO A 230 -5.12 10.11 16.24
CA PRO A 230 -5.49 11.21 17.13
C PRO A 230 -6.09 10.70 18.44
N GLU A 231 -6.19 11.58 19.43
CA GLU A 231 -6.92 11.29 20.66
C GLU A 231 -8.40 10.99 20.36
N PRO A 232 -9.03 10.04 21.06
CA PRO A 232 -10.46 9.77 20.93
C PRO A 232 -11.31 11.02 21.18
N ALA A 233 -12.30 11.24 20.34
CA ALA A 233 -13.21 12.38 20.45
C ALA A 233 -14.60 12.04 19.90
N ARG A 234 -15.66 12.62 20.44
CA ARG A 234 -17.04 12.48 19.97
C ARG A 234 -17.52 11.04 19.82
N ASP A 235 -17.19 10.19 20.80
CA ASP A 235 -17.47 8.75 20.79
C ASP A 235 -16.86 8.00 19.58
N VAL A 236 -15.80 8.54 19.00
CA VAL A 236 -14.97 7.88 17.99
C VAL A 236 -13.68 7.41 18.66
N ALA A 237 -13.36 6.14 18.52
CA ALA A 237 -12.08 5.55 18.91
C ALA A 237 -11.23 5.36 17.64
N PRO A 238 -10.22 6.22 17.39
CA PRO A 238 -9.35 6.08 16.23
C PRO A 238 -8.46 4.85 16.31
N GLU A 239 -8.25 4.18 15.18
CA GLU A 239 -7.44 2.96 15.10
C GLU A 239 -6.43 3.06 13.94
N ALA A 240 -5.22 2.54 14.14
CA ALA A 240 -4.27 2.30 13.06
C ALA A 240 -4.37 0.86 12.57
N VAL A 241 -4.41 0.66 11.26
CA VAL A 241 -4.29 -0.66 10.66
C VAL A 241 -2.82 -1.04 10.48
N GLN A 242 -2.50 -2.29 10.74
CA GLN A 242 -1.17 -2.85 10.54
C GLN A 242 -1.22 -3.97 9.52
N VAL A 243 -0.60 -3.76 8.37
CA VAL A 243 -0.57 -4.74 7.29
C VAL A 243 0.37 -5.88 7.63
N GLN A 244 -0.13 -7.10 7.47
CA GLN A 244 0.66 -8.33 7.57
C GLN A 244 0.46 -9.13 6.26
N PRO A 245 1.43 -9.98 5.86
CA PRO A 245 1.23 -10.89 4.74
C PRO A 245 0.02 -11.80 5.01
N ASP A 246 -0.98 -11.74 4.13
CA ASP A 246 -2.18 -12.57 4.20
C ASP A 246 -2.53 -13.05 2.79
N PRO A 247 -2.18 -14.30 2.44
CA PRO A 247 -2.31 -14.80 1.09
C PRO A 247 -3.77 -14.98 0.64
N GLY A 248 -4.69 -15.31 1.55
CA GLY A 248 -6.09 -15.48 1.20
C GLY A 248 -6.71 -14.19 0.65
N PRO A 249 -6.80 -13.14 1.45
CA PRO A 249 -7.24 -11.82 1.00
C PRO A 249 -6.46 -11.27 -0.20
N LEU A 250 -5.14 -11.48 -0.24
CA LEU A 250 -4.33 -11.01 -1.37
C LEU A 250 -4.68 -11.73 -2.68
N GLY A 251 -4.94 -13.04 -2.62
CA GLY A 251 -5.41 -13.81 -3.76
C GLY A 251 -6.75 -13.32 -4.29
N ASP A 252 -7.69 -13.00 -3.38
CA ASP A 252 -8.99 -12.40 -3.76
C ASP A 252 -8.82 -11.05 -4.46
N LEU A 253 -7.94 -10.19 -3.95
CA LEU A 253 -7.65 -8.89 -4.55
C LEU A 253 -6.98 -9.04 -5.93
N ALA A 254 -6.08 -10.03 -6.08
CA ALA A 254 -5.44 -10.34 -7.35
C ALA A 254 -6.46 -10.85 -8.39
N ARG A 255 -7.39 -11.73 -7.98
CA ARG A 255 -8.47 -12.18 -8.83
C ARG A 255 -9.38 -11.02 -9.28
N ARG A 256 -9.81 -10.16 -8.37
CA ARG A 256 -10.61 -8.96 -8.69
C ARG A 256 -9.87 -8.02 -9.65
N ALA A 257 -8.55 -7.89 -9.51
CA ALA A 257 -7.73 -7.13 -10.45
C ALA A 257 -7.67 -7.79 -11.83
N ALA A 258 -7.53 -9.11 -11.90
CA ALA A 258 -7.54 -9.88 -13.14
C ALA A 258 -8.89 -9.79 -13.87
N GLU A 259 -10.00 -9.77 -13.12
CA GLU A 259 -11.37 -9.61 -13.64
C GLU A 259 -11.72 -8.15 -14.02
N GLY A 260 -10.81 -7.19 -13.74
CA GLY A 260 -11.03 -5.76 -14.03
C GLY A 260 -11.93 -5.04 -13.02
N GLU A 261 -12.28 -5.68 -11.91
CA GLU A 261 -13.07 -5.07 -10.81
C GLU A 261 -12.22 -4.13 -9.94
N LEU A 262 -10.91 -4.32 -9.92
CA LEU A 262 -9.97 -3.50 -9.18
C LEU A 262 -8.89 -2.97 -10.11
N THR A 263 -8.85 -1.65 -10.29
CA THR A 263 -7.85 -0.99 -11.13
C THR A 263 -6.52 -0.88 -10.39
N VAL A 264 -5.49 -1.53 -10.92
CA VAL A 264 -4.10 -1.37 -10.49
C VAL A 264 -3.46 -0.25 -11.32
N ARG A 265 -2.62 0.56 -10.69
CA ARG A 265 -1.99 1.70 -11.36
C ARG A 265 -0.49 1.61 -11.27
N ILE A 266 0.15 1.71 -12.42
CA ILE A 266 1.61 1.78 -12.55
C ILE A 266 1.97 3.15 -13.12
N ALA A 267 2.76 3.92 -12.38
CA ALA A 267 3.26 5.20 -12.82
C ALA A 267 4.43 5.03 -13.79
N GLU A 268 5.31 4.10 -13.49
CA GLU A 268 6.46 3.78 -14.35
C GLU A 268 6.88 2.32 -14.13
N ALA A 269 7.18 1.60 -15.21
CA ALA A 269 7.82 0.29 -15.17
C ALA A 269 9.22 0.40 -15.77
N LEU A 270 10.22 0.02 -14.99
CA LEU A 270 11.63 0.16 -15.34
C LEU A 270 12.34 -1.19 -15.27
N PRO A 271 13.34 -1.44 -16.11
CA PRO A 271 14.26 -2.55 -15.88
C PRO A 271 14.93 -2.42 -14.49
N TRP A 272 15.10 -3.52 -13.76
CA TRP A 272 15.65 -3.50 -12.40
C TRP A 272 17.02 -2.80 -12.29
N LYS A 273 17.83 -2.87 -13.34
CA LYS A 273 19.11 -2.15 -13.41
C LYS A 273 18.98 -0.64 -13.29
N ASP A 274 17.79 -0.11 -13.57
CA ASP A 274 17.49 1.32 -13.49
C ASP A 274 16.85 1.69 -12.12
N PHE A 275 17.08 0.87 -11.09
CA PHE A 275 16.50 1.03 -9.74
C PHE A 275 16.72 2.45 -9.18
N ARG A 276 17.87 3.08 -9.42
CA ARG A 276 18.13 4.46 -8.93
C ARG A 276 17.09 5.43 -9.44
N ARG A 277 16.75 5.33 -10.73
CA ARG A 277 15.65 6.12 -11.34
C ARG A 277 14.32 5.83 -10.66
N GLY A 278 14.05 4.56 -10.33
CA GLY A 278 12.85 4.17 -9.57
C GLY A 278 12.77 4.86 -8.21
N TYR A 279 13.85 4.87 -7.44
CA TYR A 279 13.92 5.55 -6.15
C TYR A 279 13.85 7.08 -6.27
N GLU A 280 14.45 7.67 -7.31
CA GLU A 280 14.32 9.12 -7.60
C GLU A 280 12.89 9.53 -7.88
N LEU A 281 12.16 8.77 -8.69
CA LEU A 281 10.73 8.98 -8.96
C LEU A 281 9.91 8.90 -7.68
N LEU A 282 10.16 7.88 -6.86
CA LEU A 282 9.50 7.71 -5.58
C LEU A 282 9.75 8.89 -4.63
N ALA A 283 11.00 9.35 -4.53
CA ALA A 283 11.39 10.49 -3.70
C ALA A 283 10.77 11.81 -4.20
N GLY A 284 10.59 11.96 -5.51
CA GLY A 284 9.92 13.12 -6.11
C GLY A 284 8.44 13.23 -5.77
N GLY A 285 7.79 12.14 -5.39
CA GLY A 285 6.38 12.11 -5.03
C GLY A 285 5.43 12.46 -6.19
N GLY A 286 4.16 12.69 -5.86
CA GLY A 286 3.15 13.08 -6.86
C GLY A 286 2.73 11.98 -7.84
N LEU A 287 3.09 10.73 -7.56
CA LEU A 287 2.79 9.61 -8.42
C LEU A 287 1.34 9.12 -8.22
N HIS A 288 0.65 8.86 -9.32
CA HIS A 288 -0.69 8.25 -9.32
C HIS A 288 -0.63 6.74 -9.60
N GLY A 289 0.43 6.07 -9.15
CA GLY A 289 0.68 4.65 -9.36
C GLY A 289 1.97 4.21 -8.71
N LYS A 290 2.25 2.91 -8.78
CA LYS A 290 3.52 2.33 -8.32
C LYS A 290 4.64 2.54 -9.34
N VAL A 291 5.85 2.69 -8.85
CA VAL A 291 7.06 2.45 -9.65
C VAL A 291 7.40 0.98 -9.53
N VAL A 292 7.52 0.30 -10.65
CA VAL A 292 7.80 -1.14 -10.71
C VAL A 292 9.14 -1.37 -11.37
N LEU A 293 9.93 -2.25 -10.77
CA LEU A 293 11.19 -2.75 -11.32
C LEU A 293 10.96 -4.15 -11.85
N THR A 294 11.26 -4.40 -13.14
CA THR A 294 11.11 -5.70 -13.80
C THR A 294 12.46 -6.38 -13.92
N LEU A 295 12.54 -7.64 -13.51
CA LEU A 295 13.75 -8.47 -13.51
C LEU A 295 13.81 -9.38 -14.75
#